data_40ad46ec7e889a03a56c73c2c4f62ea7
#
_entry.id   40ad46ec7e889a03a56c73c2c4f62ea7
#
_cell.length_a   1.000
_cell.length_b   1.000
_cell.length_c   1.000
_cell.angle_alpha   90.00
_cell.angle_beta   90.00
_cell.angle_gamma   90.00
#
_symmetry.space_group_name_H-M   'P 1'
#
loop_
_entity.id
_entity.type
_entity.pdbx_description
1 polymer ?
#
loop_
_entity_poly.entity_id
_entity_poly.type
_entity_poly.pdbx_seq_one_letter_code
_entity_poly.pdbx_strand_id
1 'polypeptide(L)'
;MIVMKFGGSSVESGEAIARLTGIVNSHLEQQPVVVVSALGKTTNRLLEFAEQARLGDHYLGSRRLDELHDYHFEVAGQVADGEPLRQIETSLQRSFRDLRVILSEVADEGREVTPALLDEIASFGERMSSEIVAAALEVRGVPSVHLDAR
;
A
#
# COMPACT_ATOMS: atom_id res chain seq x y z
N MET A 1 20.35 -3.35 -16.51
CA MET A 1 19.21 -2.82 -15.76
C MET A 1 17.93 -3.37 -16.37
N ILE A 2 17.01 -3.88 -15.58
CA ILE A 2 15.70 -4.39 -16.02
C ILE A 2 14.61 -3.74 -15.15
N VAL A 3 13.43 -3.47 -15.73
CA VAL A 3 12.25 -3.03 -14.99
C VAL A 3 11.29 -4.20 -14.85
N MET A 4 10.90 -4.51 -13.62
CA MET A 4 9.97 -5.58 -13.30
C MET A 4 8.70 -4.98 -12.70
N LYS A 5 7.55 -5.14 -13.39
CA LYS A 5 6.26 -4.64 -12.90
C LYS A 5 5.42 -5.79 -12.39
N PHE A 6 4.96 -5.68 -11.13
CA PHE A 6 4.09 -6.64 -10.47
C PHE A 6 2.71 -6.00 -10.20
N GLY A 7 1.67 -6.67 -10.65
CA GLY A 7 0.28 -6.23 -10.45
C GLY A 7 -0.25 -6.55 -9.04
N GLY A 8 -1.45 -6.06 -8.72
CA GLY A 8 -2.06 -6.21 -7.40
C GLY A 8 -2.18 -7.65 -6.90
N SER A 9 -2.51 -8.60 -7.77
CA SER A 9 -2.56 -10.04 -7.42
C SER A 9 -1.18 -10.66 -7.14
N SER A 10 -0.12 -10.03 -7.62
CA SER A 10 1.26 -10.49 -7.35
C SER A 10 1.79 -10.01 -6.00
N VAL A 11 1.05 -9.15 -5.31
CA VAL A 11 1.42 -8.56 -4.01
C VAL A 11 0.30 -8.68 -2.96
N GLU A 12 -0.80 -9.39 -3.26
CA GLU A 12 -2.00 -9.45 -2.41
C GLU A 12 -1.87 -10.28 -1.13
N SER A 13 -0.77 -11.00 -0.95
CA SER A 13 -0.52 -11.83 0.23
C SER A 13 0.97 -12.02 0.48
N GLY A 14 1.34 -12.43 1.69
CA GLY A 14 2.73 -12.78 2.01
C GLY A 14 3.31 -13.86 1.09
N GLU A 15 2.49 -14.84 0.68
CA GLU A 15 2.92 -15.87 -0.27
C GLU A 15 3.18 -15.29 -1.66
N ALA A 16 2.33 -14.38 -2.16
CA ALA A 16 2.53 -13.70 -3.42
C ALA A 16 3.81 -12.86 -3.40
N ILE A 17 4.03 -12.09 -2.32
CA ILE A 17 5.24 -11.30 -2.10
C ILE A 17 6.48 -12.20 -1.99
N ALA A 18 6.36 -13.38 -1.37
CA ALA A 18 7.46 -14.35 -1.31
C ALA A 18 7.88 -14.85 -2.70
N ARG A 19 6.92 -15.09 -3.59
CA ARG A 19 7.22 -15.43 -5.00
C ARG A 19 7.89 -14.27 -5.73
N LEU A 20 7.38 -13.05 -5.53
CA LEU A 20 7.98 -11.83 -6.09
C LEU A 20 9.45 -11.69 -5.67
N THR A 21 9.73 -11.80 -4.37
CA THR A 21 11.11 -11.67 -3.86
C THR A 21 12.05 -12.72 -4.43
N GLY A 22 11.55 -13.95 -4.64
CA GLY A 22 12.32 -15.00 -5.33
C GLY A 22 12.64 -14.65 -6.79
N ILE A 23 11.68 -14.09 -7.52
CA ILE A 23 11.89 -13.63 -8.91
C ILE A 23 12.91 -12.50 -8.94
N VAL A 24 12.79 -11.49 -8.07
CA VAL A 24 13.73 -10.38 -8.00
C VAL A 24 15.15 -10.88 -7.68
N ASN A 25 15.29 -11.76 -6.69
CA ASN A 25 16.55 -12.32 -6.28
C ASN A 25 17.26 -13.09 -7.44
N SER A 26 16.51 -13.81 -8.27
CA SER A 26 17.08 -14.53 -9.43
C SER A 26 17.58 -13.62 -10.56
N HIS A 27 17.32 -12.32 -10.49
CA HIS A 27 17.68 -11.33 -11.51
C HIS A 27 18.55 -10.18 -10.98
N LEU A 28 19.15 -10.31 -9.80
CA LEU A 28 19.93 -9.22 -9.17
C LEU A 28 21.09 -8.73 -10.05
N GLU A 29 21.74 -9.61 -10.80
CA GLU A 29 22.83 -9.24 -11.74
C GLU A 29 22.36 -8.24 -12.81
N GLN A 30 21.06 -8.21 -13.11
CA GLN A 30 20.46 -7.28 -14.07
C GLN A 30 20.08 -5.94 -13.46
N GLN A 31 20.38 -5.71 -12.17
CA GLN A 31 20.05 -4.48 -11.44
C GLN A 31 18.56 -4.10 -11.61
N PRO A 32 17.63 -4.89 -11.03
CA PRO A 32 16.20 -4.70 -11.26
C PRO A 32 15.68 -3.44 -10.60
N VAL A 33 14.82 -2.70 -11.31
CA VAL A 33 13.91 -1.70 -10.77
C VAL A 33 12.55 -2.38 -10.63
N VAL A 34 12.09 -2.52 -9.39
CA VAL A 34 10.82 -3.19 -9.08
C VAL A 34 9.71 -2.16 -8.96
N VAL A 35 8.67 -2.30 -9.76
CA VAL A 35 7.47 -1.46 -9.73
C VAL A 35 6.29 -2.32 -9.30
N VAL A 36 5.62 -1.93 -8.23
CA VAL A 36 4.49 -2.67 -7.68
C VAL A 36 3.20 -1.86 -7.75
N SER A 37 2.09 -2.53 -7.89
CA SER A 37 0.74 -1.99 -7.74
C SER A 37 0.31 -2.07 -6.28
N ALA A 38 -0.81 -1.45 -5.93
CA ALA A 38 -1.43 -1.63 -4.61
C ALA A 38 -1.75 -3.10 -4.32
N LEU A 39 -1.81 -3.49 -3.04
CA LEU A 39 -2.17 -4.84 -2.60
C LEU A 39 -3.58 -5.22 -3.07
N GLY A 40 -3.71 -6.31 -3.83
CA GLY A 40 -5.00 -6.84 -4.27
C GLY A 40 -5.89 -5.77 -4.94
N LYS A 41 -7.05 -5.49 -4.33
CA LYS A 41 -8.04 -4.51 -4.81
C LYS A 41 -8.02 -3.19 -4.03
N THR A 42 -6.93 -2.84 -3.37
CA THR A 42 -6.83 -1.66 -2.49
C THR A 42 -7.20 -0.37 -3.21
N THR A 43 -6.71 -0.12 -4.43
CA THR A 43 -7.03 1.10 -5.19
C THR A 43 -8.54 1.28 -5.38
N ASN A 44 -9.26 0.21 -5.75
CA ASN A 44 -10.71 0.27 -5.91
C ASN A 44 -11.41 0.61 -4.59
N ARG A 45 -10.98 -0.03 -3.48
CA ARG A 45 -11.54 0.24 -2.15
C ARG A 45 -11.31 1.69 -1.72
N LEU A 46 -10.13 2.25 -1.97
CA LEU A 46 -9.80 3.64 -1.65
C LEU A 46 -10.70 4.63 -2.41
N LEU A 47 -10.93 4.38 -3.71
CA LEU A 47 -11.84 5.21 -4.52
C LEU A 47 -13.31 5.09 -4.06
N GLU A 48 -13.74 3.89 -3.66
CA GLU A 48 -15.06 3.67 -3.05
C GLU A 48 -15.21 4.46 -1.74
N PHE A 49 -14.15 4.55 -0.91
CA PHE A 49 -14.18 5.32 0.34
C PHE A 49 -14.31 6.82 0.07
N ALA A 50 -13.63 7.34 -0.94
CA ALA A 50 -13.76 8.73 -1.35
C ALA A 50 -15.21 9.08 -1.77
N GLU A 51 -15.85 8.17 -2.51
CA GLU A 51 -17.25 8.34 -2.93
C GLU A 51 -18.22 8.24 -1.74
N GLN A 52 -18.00 7.32 -0.80
CA GLN A 52 -18.81 7.21 0.41
C GLN A 52 -18.67 8.45 1.29
N ALA A 53 -17.44 8.97 1.46
CA ALA A 53 -17.21 10.22 2.17
C ALA A 53 -17.97 11.38 1.50
N ARG A 54 -17.93 11.48 0.17
CA ARG A 54 -18.68 12.48 -0.59
C ARG A 54 -20.19 12.41 -0.37
N LEU A 55 -20.72 11.22 -0.12
CA LEU A 55 -22.14 10.99 0.19
C LEU A 55 -22.49 11.19 1.68
N GLY A 56 -21.50 11.51 2.52
CA GLY A 56 -21.68 11.71 3.96
C GLY A 56 -21.84 10.40 4.75
N ASP A 57 -21.46 9.26 4.19
CA ASP A 57 -21.54 7.97 4.89
C ASP A 57 -20.29 7.70 5.73
N HIS A 58 -20.25 8.31 6.91
CA HIS A 58 -19.11 8.19 7.85
C HIS A 58 -18.95 6.80 8.44
N TYR A 59 -20.04 6.08 8.64
CA TYR A 59 -20.00 4.80 9.35
C TYR A 59 -19.43 3.67 8.49
N LEU A 60 -19.91 3.52 7.27
CA LEU A 60 -19.43 2.49 6.35
C LEU A 60 -17.99 2.79 5.90
N GLY A 61 -17.67 4.07 5.67
CA GLY A 61 -16.32 4.49 5.30
C GLY A 61 -15.30 4.15 6.39
N SER A 62 -15.59 4.43 7.66
CA SER A 62 -14.69 4.16 8.78
C SER A 62 -14.44 2.66 8.96
N ARG A 63 -15.50 1.84 9.01
CA ARG A 63 -15.38 0.39 9.19
C ARG A 63 -14.60 -0.29 8.07
N ARG A 64 -14.88 0.08 6.82
CA ARG A 64 -14.19 -0.49 5.66
C ARG A 64 -12.72 -0.07 5.59
N LEU A 65 -12.40 1.12 6.07
CA LEU A 65 -11.02 1.58 6.19
C LEU A 65 -10.27 0.79 7.27
N ASP A 66 -10.94 0.44 8.39
CA ASP A 66 -10.37 -0.45 9.41
C ASP A 66 -10.10 -1.85 8.84
N GLU A 67 -11.00 -2.42 8.08
CA GLU A 67 -10.78 -3.70 7.38
C GLU A 67 -9.62 -3.65 6.39
N LEU A 68 -9.42 -2.51 5.72
CA LEU A 68 -8.28 -2.31 4.82
C LEU A 68 -6.97 -2.17 5.59
N HIS A 69 -7.01 -1.46 6.72
CA HIS A 69 -5.89 -1.35 7.66
C HIS A 69 -5.44 -2.74 8.12
N ASP A 70 -6.37 -3.53 8.68
CA ASP A 70 -6.07 -4.86 9.21
C ASP A 70 -5.48 -5.78 8.13
N TYR A 71 -5.99 -5.72 6.91
CA TYR A 71 -5.45 -6.46 5.77
C TYR A 71 -3.98 -6.10 5.48
N HIS A 72 -3.62 -4.81 5.48
CA HIS A 72 -2.24 -4.39 5.24
C HIS A 72 -1.30 -4.82 6.37
N PHE A 73 -1.76 -4.75 7.61
CA PHE A 73 -0.99 -5.20 8.79
C PHE A 73 -0.81 -6.71 8.79
N GLU A 74 -1.84 -7.47 8.42
CA GLU A 74 -1.74 -8.92 8.26
C GLU A 74 -0.68 -9.30 7.22
N VAL A 75 -0.73 -8.69 6.03
CA VAL A 75 0.26 -8.95 4.97
C VAL A 75 1.66 -8.54 5.41
N ALA A 76 1.83 -7.41 6.08
CA ALA A 76 3.12 -6.97 6.63
C ALA A 76 3.69 -8.00 7.63
N GLY A 77 2.87 -8.51 8.54
CA GLY A 77 3.26 -9.55 9.50
C GLY A 77 3.57 -10.92 8.86
N GLN A 78 3.07 -11.19 7.66
CA GLN A 78 3.41 -12.40 6.91
C GLN A 78 4.80 -12.33 6.23
N VAL A 79 5.35 -11.14 5.99
CA VAL A 79 6.58 -10.95 5.23
C VAL A 79 7.76 -10.43 6.04
N ALA A 80 7.52 -9.87 7.22
CA ALA A 80 8.53 -9.30 8.09
C ALA A 80 8.24 -9.61 9.57
N ASP A 81 9.28 -9.54 10.39
CA ASP A 81 9.20 -9.64 11.85
C ASP A 81 10.17 -8.64 12.51
N GLY A 82 10.17 -8.60 13.84
CA GLY A 82 11.12 -7.79 14.61
C GLY A 82 11.10 -6.29 14.26
N GLU A 83 12.27 -5.71 14.08
CA GLU A 83 12.44 -4.28 13.78
C GLU A 83 11.90 -3.87 12.41
N PRO A 84 12.15 -4.60 11.31
CA PRO A 84 11.56 -4.28 10.02
C PRO A 84 10.04 -4.22 10.06
N LEU A 85 9.37 -5.16 10.74
CA LEU A 85 7.91 -5.12 10.90
C LEU A 85 7.45 -3.86 11.62
N ARG A 86 8.10 -3.49 12.74
CA ARG A 86 7.74 -2.26 13.49
C ARG A 86 7.86 -0.99 12.65
N GLN A 87 8.87 -0.93 11.79
CA GLN A 87 9.06 0.22 10.87
C GLN A 87 7.93 0.31 9.85
N ILE A 88 7.56 -0.83 9.23
CA ILE A 88 6.43 -0.89 8.29
C ILE A 88 5.14 -0.50 9.01
N GLU A 89 4.85 -1.10 10.17
CA GLU A 89 3.63 -0.81 10.94
C GLU A 89 3.52 0.69 11.28
N THR A 90 4.63 1.32 11.66
CA THR A 90 4.68 2.76 11.93
C THR A 90 4.34 3.58 10.68
N SER A 91 4.86 3.20 9.52
CA SER A 91 4.57 3.86 8.25
C SER A 91 3.13 3.65 7.79
N LEU A 92 2.62 2.41 7.90
CA LEU A 92 1.22 2.09 7.61
C LEU A 92 0.26 2.87 8.48
N GLN A 93 0.51 2.95 9.80
CA GLN A 93 -0.31 3.74 10.72
C GLN A 93 -0.37 5.21 10.32
N ARG A 94 0.76 5.79 9.89
CA ARG A 94 0.80 7.16 9.38
C ARG A 94 -0.06 7.30 8.13
N SER A 95 0.10 6.42 7.16
CA SER A 95 -0.66 6.43 5.91
C SER A 95 -2.18 6.31 6.16
N PHE A 96 -2.61 5.40 7.02
CA PHE A 96 -4.03 5.26 7.36
C PHE A 96 -4.58 6.44 8.15
N ARG A 97 -3.78 7.06 9.02
CA ARG A 97 -4.16 8.30 9.70
C ARG A 97 -4.37 9.44 8.71
N ASP A 98 -3.45 9.61 7.77
CA ASP A 98 -3.53 10.67 6.77
C ASP A 98 -4.74 10.45 5.83
N LEU A 99 -5.02 9.21 5.44
CA LEU A 99 -6.24 8.84 4.70
C LEU A 99 -7.52 9.19 5.49
N ARG A 100 -7.56 8.90 6.81
CA ARG A 100 -8.72 9.27 7.65
C ARG A 100 -8.95 10.78 7.65
N VAL A 101 -7.89 11.57 7.76
CA VAL A 101 -7.98 13.04 7.73
C VAL A 101 -8.58 13.49 6.41
N ILE A 102 -8.04 13.04 5.27
CA ILE A 102 -8.53 13.40 3.94
C ILE A 102 -10.02 13.03 3.77
N LEU A 103 -10.40 11.81 4.16
CA LEU A 103 -11.78 11.33 4.04
C LEU A 103 -12.73 12.10 4.97
N SER A 104 -12.29 12.51 6.16
CA SER A 104 -13.03 13.35 7.09
C SER A 104 -13.25 14.77 6.54
N GLU A 105 -12.22 15.37 5.94
CA GLU A 105 -12.34 16.67 5.27
C GLU A 105 -13.38 16.64 4.13
N VAL A 106 -13.44 15.54 3.38
CA VAL A 106 -14.48 15.35 2.35
C VAL A 106 -15.88 15.23 2.96
N ALA A 107 -16.02 14.41 3.99
CA ALA A 107 -17.32 14.07 4.56
C ALA A 107 -17.90 15.17 5.46
N ASP A 108 -17.06 15.79 6.30
CA ASP A 108 -17.49 16.73 7.35
C ASP A 108 -17.36 18.19 6.93
N GLU A 109 -16.32 18.51 6.15
CA GLU A 109 -16.01 19.89 5.77
C GLU A 109 -16.43 20.21 4.33
N GLY A 110 -16.93 19.22 3.59
CA GLY A 110 -17.38 19.38 2.20
C GLY A 110 -16.24 19.64 1.23
N ARG A 111 -15.04 19.13 1.50
CA ARG A 111 -13.92 19.20 0.56
C ARG A 111 -14.32 18.57 -0.77
N GLU A 112 -14.17 19.31 -1.86
CA GLU A 112 -14.53 18.83 -3.19
C GLU A 112 -13.68 17.63 -3.61
N VAL A 113 -14.34 16.57 -4.10
CA VAL A 113 -13.66 15.39 -4.66
C VAL A 113 -13.27 15.67 -6.11
N THR A 114 -12.07 16.21 -6.27
CA THR A 114 -11.47 16.49 -7.58
C THR A 114 -10.72 15.27 -8.12
N PRO A 115 -10.44 15.18 -9.45
CA PRO A 115 -9.56 14.15 -9.98
C PRO A 115 -8.20 14.09 -9.29
N ALA A 116 -7.59 15.23 -8.96
CA ALA A 116 -6.32 15.28 -8.23
C ALA A 116 -6.42 14.68 -6.82
N LEU A 117 -7.54 14.90 -6.12
CA LEU A 117 -7.78 14.28 -4.81
C LEU A 117 -7.97 12.77 -4.93
N LEU A 118 -8.64 12.29 -5.97
CA LEU A 118 -8.78 10.84 -6.22
C LEU A 118 -7.43 10.20 -6.52
N ASP A 119 -6.56 10.86 -7.30
CA ASP A 119 -5.20 10.40 -7.56
C ASP A 119 -4.36 10.37 -6.27
N GLU A 120 -4.49 11.40 -5.42
CA GLU A 120 -3.84 11.44 -4.11
C GLU A 120 -4.28 10.26 -3.24
N ILE A 121 -5.58 10.02 -3.10
CA ILE A 121 -6.16 8.92 -2.31
C ILE A 121 -5.71 7.56 -2.89
N ALA A 122 -5.78 7.36 -4.20
CA ALA A 122 -5.36 6.13 -4.85
C ALA A 122 -3.87 5.83 -4.60
N SER A 123 -3.01 6.86 -4.62
CA SER A 123 -1.55 6.73 -4.45
C SER A 123 -1.14 6.08 -3.12
N PHE A 124 -1.98 6.16 -2.09
CA PHE A 124 -1.72 5.49 -0.80
C PHE A 124 -1.60 3.97 -0.97
N GLY A 125 -2.35 3.37 -1.89
CA GLY A 125 -2.29 1.93 -2.14
C GLY A 125 -0.93 1.47 -2.62
N GLU A 126 -0.37 2.13 -3.63
CA GLU A 126 0.94 1.83 -4.19
C GLU A 126 2.07 2.14 -3.21
N ARG A 127 1.96 3.21 -2.43
CA ARG A 127 2.95 3.58 -1.42
C ARG A 127 3.04 2.53 -0.32
N MET A 128 1.92 2.16 0.29
CA MET A 128 1.88 1.13 1.33
C MET A 128 2.39 -0.22 0.82
N SER A 129 1.99 -0.61 -0.39
CA SER A 129 2.44 -1.85 -1.03
C SER A 129 3.95 -1.85 -1.27
N SER A 130 4.51 -0.77 -1.81
CA SER A 130 5.94 -0.68 -2.12
C SER A 130 6.82 -0.72 -0.86
N GLU A 131 6.38 -0.13 0.25
CA GLU A 131 7.05 -0.22 1.54
C GLU A 131 7.08 -1.65 2.08
N ILE A 132 5.95 -2.37 2.02
CA ILE A 132 5.84 -3.77 2.45
C ILE A 132 6.77 -4.66 1.61
N VAL A 133 6.76 -4.46 0.28
CA VAL A 133 7.62 -5.25 -0.63
C VAL A 133 9.10 -4.94 -0.43
N ALA A 134 9.47 -3.69 -0.22
CA ALA A 134 10.87 -3.31 0.06
C ALA A 134 11.39 -3.99 1.33
N ALA A 135 10.62 -3.98 2.40
CA ALA A 135 11.00 -4.67 3.64
C ALA A 135 11.04 -6.20 3.47
N ALA A 136 10.11 -6.78 2.68
CA ALA A 136 10.15 -8.21 2.38
C ALA A 136 11.40 -8.62 1.60
N LEU A 137 11.90 -7.76 0.70
CA LEU A 137 13.17 -7.96 0.01
C LEU A 137 14.34 -7.90 1.00
N GLU A 138 14.38 -6.88 1.85
CA GLU A 138 15.44 -6.68 2.84
C GLU A 138 15.54 -7.86 3.84
N VAL A 139 14.41 -8.29 4.42
CA VAL A 139 14.32 -9.44 5.35
C VAL A 139 14.86 -10.73 4.69
N ARG A 140 14.72 -10.87 3.39
CA ARG A 140 15.24 -12.01 2.63
C ARG A 140 16.67 -11.81 2.11
N GLY A 141 17.36 -10.77 2.58
CA GLY A 141 18.76 -10.50 2.22
C GLY A 141 18.95 -9.96 0.81
N VAL A 142 17.88 -9.44 0.18
CA VAL A 142 17.96 -8.76 -1.11
C VAL A 142 18.16 -7.27 -0.86
N PRO A 143 19.35 -6.70 -1.08
CA PRO A 143 19.61 -5.28 -0.88
C PRO A 143 18.66 -4.44 -1.74
N SER A 144 17.84 -3.61 -1.11
CA SER A 144 16.84 -2.80 -1.80
C SER A 144 16.72 -1.40 -1.17
N VAL A 145 16.31 -0.44 -1.98
CA VAL A 145 15.99 0.93 -1.54
C VAL A 145 14.57 1.24 -2.00
N HIS A 146 13.72 1.62 -1.05
CA HIS A 146 12.38 2.12 -1.36
C HIS A 146 12.45 3.54 -1.92
N LEU A 147 11.79 3.77 -3.05
CA LEU A 147 11.68 5.07 -3.68
C LEU A 147 10.19 5.44 -3.84
N ASP A 148 9.80 6.58 -3.27
CA ASP A 148 8.51 7.23 -3.57
C ASP A 148 8.70 8.06 -4.86
N ALA A 149 7.97 7.74 -5.92
CA ALA A 149 8.12 8.32 -7.25
C ALA A 149 7.29 9.61 -7.48
N ARG A 150 6.70 10.19 -6.41
CA ARG A 150 5.92 11.44 -6.48
C ARG A 150 6.80 12.65 -6.45
#